data_a0bbdd8e992ef6b37cdc01e2ffaf5265
#
_entry.id   a0bbdd8e992ef6b37cdc01e2ffaf5265
#
_cell.length_a   1.000
_cell.length_b   1.000
_cell.length_c   1.000
_cell.angle_alpha   90.00
_cell.angle_beta   90.00
_cell.angle_gamma   90.00
#
_symmetry.space_group_name_H-M   'P 1'
#
loop_
_entity.id
_entity.type
_entity.pdbx_description
1 polymer ?
#
loop_
_entity_poly.entity_id
_entity_poly.type
_entity_poly.pdbx_seq_one_letter_code
_entity_poly.pdbx_strand_id
1 'polypeptide(L)'
;MKMKKTYLSAVAILVCAALVGGIAGTSFYTKRHFKEDIVTGPNVTEVFKLSRYNPNLEGTIGDSDVYVLKGEKEGGSLVVLGSTHANEPSGHMAGIILEENAKVEAGTIYVIPNINNSALTHNDPLDGSPQYMHFTTKNGETRTFQYGSRATNPIDQWPDPDIYTHKSSGQTLSGSETRNLNRCYPGVEDGTLSEQVAYAVTNMIKTLDIDMEIDL
;
A
#
# COMPACT_ATOMS: atom_id res chain seq x y z
N MET A 1 -14.98 44.69 31.11
CA MET A 1 -15.89 43.83 30.35
C MET A 1 -15.30 43.31 29.04
N LYS A 2 -14.52 44.05 28.24
CA LYS A 2 -13.85 43.59 26.99
C LYS A 2 -12.86 42.46 27.23
N MET A 3 -11.99 42.49 28.25
CA MET A 3 -11.01 41.43 28.54
C MET A 3 -11.66 40.08 28.80
N LYS A 4 -12.76 39.99 29.56
CA LYS A 4 -13.45 38.70 29.81
C LYS A 4 -13.98 38.06 28.54
N LYS A 5 -14.47 38.83 27.56
CA LYS A 5 -14.93 38.30 26.27
C LYS A 5 -13.77 37.74 25.43
N THR A 6 -12.61 38.41 25.44
CA THR A 6 -11.40 37.96 24.71
C THR A 6 -10.87 36.63 25.28
N TYR A 7 -10.83 36.49 26.61
CA TYR A 7 -10.44 35.23 27.24
C TYR A 7 -11.41 34.10 26.93
N LEU A 8 -12.72 34.36 26.96
CA LEU A 8 -13.73 33.36 26.63
C LEU A 8 -13.60 32.88 25.16
N SER A 9 -13.38 33.84 24.23
CA SER A 9 -13.13 33.51 22.82
C SER A 9 -11.84 32.71 22.63
N ALA A 10 -10.76 33.06 23.32
CA ALA A 10 -9.50 32.32 23.25
C ALA A 10 -9.65 30.89 23.79
N VAL A 11 -10.34 30.70 24.90
CA VAL A 11 -10.63 29.39 25.47
C VAL A 11 -11.49 28.56 24.49
N ALA A 12 -12.54 29.18 23.93
CA ALA A 12 -13.40 28.51 22.97
C ALA A 12 -12.61 28.03 21.71
N ILE A 13 -11.72 28.87 21.17
CA ILE A 13 -10.85 28.52 20.05
C ILE A 13 -9.93 27.35 20.41
N LEU A 14 -9.30 27.37 21.57
CA LEU A 14 -8.43 26.30 22.06
C LEU A 14 -9.20 24.97 22.21
N VAL A 15 -10.41 25.02 22.76
CA VAL A 15 -11.27 23.82 22.89
C VAL A 15 -11.65 23.29 21.51
N CYS A 16 -12.06 24.15 20.58
CA CYS A 16 -12.37 23.74 19.21
C CYS A 16 -11.13 23.12 18.52
N ALA A 17 -9.97 23.76 18.65
CA ALA A 17 -8.73 23.23 18.07
C ALA A 17 -8.37 21.87 18.67
N ALA A 18 -8.50 21.69 19.99
CA ALA A 18 -8.25 20.41 20.65
C ALA A 18 -9.24 19.32 20.20
N LEU A 19 -10.52 19.66 20.06
CA LEU A 19 -11.53 18.72 19.56
C LEU A 19 -11.26 18.31 18.12
N VAL A 20 -11.02 19.27 17.23
CA VAL A 20 -10.70 18.98 15.81
C VAL A 20 -9.42 18.17 15.72
N GLY A 21 -8.37 18.55 16.45
CA GLY A 21 -7.11 17.81 16.46
C GLY A 21 -7.27 16.39 17.01
N GLY A 22 -8.08 16.21 18.05
CA GLY A 22 -8.38 14.89 18.61
C GLY A 22 -9.14 13.99 17.63
N ILE A 23 -10.18 14.52 16.98
CA ILE A 23 -10.97 13.77 15.97
C ILE A 23 -10.08 13.41 14.78
N ALA A 24 -9.34 14.38 14.22
CA ALA A 24 -8.47 14.14 13.07
C ALA A 24 -7.34 13.15 13.42
N GLY A 25 -6.71 13.30 14.58
CA GLY A 25 -5.66 12.37 15.02
C GLY A 25 -6.18 10.95 15.23
N THR A 26 -7.37 10.81 15.83
CA THR A 26 -8.00 9.47 15.97
C THR A 26 -8.35 8.86 14.63
N SER A 27 -8.92 9.63 13.70
CA SER A 27 -9.23 9.17 12.35
C SER A 27 -7.98 8.71 11.61
N PHE A 28 -6.92 9.51 11.66
CA PHE A 28 -5.62 9.16 11.06
C PHE A 28 -5.02 7.88 11.68
N TYR A 29 -5.01 7.80 13.01
CA TYR A 29 -4.51 6.62 13.71
C TYR A 29 -5.29 5.36 13.34
N THR A 30 -6.61 5.44 13.34
CA THR A 30 -7.48 4.30 12.98
C THR A 30 -7.23 3.83 11.56
N LYS A 31 -7.14 4.76 10.59
CA LYS A 31 -6.86 4.42 9.20
C LYS A 31 -5.49 3.76 9.04
N ARG A 32 -4.46 4.30 9.71
CA ARG A 32 -3.10 3.76 9.62
C ARG A 32 -2.97 2.34 10.18
N HIS A 33 -3.76 2.00 11.20
CA HIS A 33 -3.72 0.70 11.88
C HIS A 33 -4.88 -0.22 11.49
N PHE A 34 -5.68 0.20 10.53
CA PHE A 34 -6.73 -0.66 9.99
C PHE A 34 -6.10 -1.87 9.31
N LYS A 35 -6.64 -3.05 9.60
CA LYS A 35 -6.27 -4.29 8.93
C LYS A 35 -7.45 -4.76 8.11
N GLU A 36 -7.22 -5.00 6.85
CA GLU A 36 -8.21 -5.59 5.97
C GLU A 36 -8.41 -7.06 6.34
N ASP A 37 -9.64 -7.50 6.21
CA ASP A 37 -10.00 -8.90 6.42
C ASP A 37 -9.76 -9.67 5.10
N ILE A 38 -8.50 -9.97 4.82
CA ILE A 38 -8.08 -10.82 3.72
C ILE A 38 -8.13 -12.27 4.22
N VAL A 39 -9.00 -13.05 3.62
CA VAL A 39 -9.18 -14.46 3.98
C VAL A 39 -8.30 -15.31 3.09
N THR A 40 -7.14 -15.76 3.61
CA THR A 40 -6.24 -16.62 2.86
C THR A 40 -6.95 -17.76 2.17
N GLY A 41 -6.85 -17.80 0.84
CA GLY A 41 -7.56 -18.75 -0.01
C GLY A 41 -7.14 -20.20 0.26
N PRO A 42 -8.03 -21.18 0.06
CA PRO A 42 -7.75 -22.59 0.35
C PRO A 42 -6.66 -23.19 -0.55
N ASN A 43 -6.32 -22.52 -1.64
CA ASN A 43 -5.29 -22.95 -2.60
C ASN A 43 -3.95 -22.23 -2.39
N VAL A 44 -3.84 -21.33 -1.41
CA VAL A 44 -2.57 -20.72 -1.03
C VAL A 44 -1.70 -21.78 -0.36
N THR A 45 -0.52 -22.00 -0.91
CA THR A 45 0.43 -23.03 -0.43
C THR A 45 1.49 -22.48 0.50
N GLU A 46 1.80 -21.20 0.39
CA GLU A 46 2.78 -20.49 1.21
C GLU A 46 2.40 -19.01 1.31
N VAL A 47 2.72 -18.38 2.44
CA VAL A 47 2.73 -16.92 2.59
C VAL A 47 4.08 -16.51 3.15
N PHE A 48 4.73 -15.51 2.53
CA PHE A 48 5.98 -14.98 3.03
C PHE A 48 6.03 -13.45 2.89
N LYS A 49 6.98 -12.82 3.57
CA LYS A 49 7.18 -11.38 3.53
C LYS A 49 8.13 -10.97 2.41
N LEU A 50 7.85 -9.81 1.80
CA LEU A 50 8.68 -9.23 0.74
C LEU A 50 10.11 -8.94 1.19
N SER A 51 10.34 -8.75 2.51
CA SER A 51 11.66 -8.64 3.13
C SER A 51 12.59 -9.84 2.88
N ARG A 52 12.05 -11.01 2.48
CA ARG A 52 12.86 -12.14 1.98
C ARG A 52 13.80 -11.73 0.84
N TYR A 53 13.40 -10.73 0.03
CA TYR A 53 14.15 -10.27 -1.15
C TYR A 53 14.79 -8.88 -0.96
N ASN A 54 14.46 -8.18 0.10
CA ASN A 54 15.17 -7.01 0.61
C ASN A 54 15.05 -6.93 2.14
N PRO A 55 16.04 -7.41 2.90
CA PRO A 55 15.99 -7.40 4.36
C PRO A 55 15.77 -6.01 4.99
N ASN A 56 16.07 -4.93 4.28
CA ASN A 56 15.83 -3.57 4.76
C ASN A 56 14.35 -3.23 4.92
N LEU A 57 13.45 -4.04 4.35
CA LEU A 57 12.00 -3.89 4.53
C LEU A 57 11.49 -4.50 5.84
N GLU A 58 12.26 -5.38 6.50
CA GLU A 58 11.80 -6.10 7.69
C GLU A 58 11.33 -5.13 8.78
N GLY A 59 10.10 -5.33 9.24
CA GLY A 59 9.47 -4.48 10.26
C GLY A 59 9.01 -3.10 9.77
N THR A 60 9.21 -2.77 8.50
CA THR A 60 8.64 -1.55 7.90
C THR A 60 7.24 -1.80 7.37
N ILE A 61 6.49 -0.71 7.09
CA ILE A 61 5.18 -0.82 6.45
C ILE A 61 5.27 -1.30 4.98
N GLY A 62 6.44 -1.24 4.35
CA GLY A 62 6.68 -1.74 3.00
C GLY A 62 6.87 -3.26 2.92
N ASP A 63 6.91 -3.96 4.05
CA ASP A 63 7.09 -5.41 4.11
C ASP A 63 5.77 -6.15 3.85
N SER A 64 5.36 -6.19 2.59
CA SER A 64 4.09 -6.77 2.14
C SER A 64 4.08 -8.29 2.20
N ASP A 65 2.89 -8.87 2.37
CA ASP A 65 2.66 -10.32 2.25
C ASP A 65 2.62 -10.74 0.78
N VAL A 66 3.29 -11.83 0.49
CA VAL A 66 3.31 -12.51 -0.82
C VAL A 66 2.61 -13.85 -0.65
N TYR A 67 1.49 -14.02 -1.34
CA TYR A 67 0.70 -15.24 -1.33
C TYR A 67 1.08 -16.11 -2.52
N VAL A 68 1.39 -17.37 -2.28
CA VAL A 68 1.82 -18.34 -3.32
C VAL A 68 0.71 -19.33 -3.58
N LEU A 69 0.26 -19.39 -4.83
CA LEU A 69 -0.68 -20.39 -5.30
C LEU A 69 0.06 -21.30 -6.28
N LYS A 70 0.34 -22.53 -5.88
CA LYS A 70 1.11 -23.50 -6.67
C LYS A 70 0.22 -24.62 -7.19
N GLY A 71 0.24 -24.84 -8.49
CA GLY A 71 -0.42 -25.96 -9.14
C GLY A 71 0.26 -27.30 -8.90
N GLU A 72 -0.48 -28.38 -9.15
CA GLU A 72 0.02 -29.75 -9.02
C GLU A 72 0.99 -30.13 -10.15
N LYS A 73 0.93 -29.44 -11.30
CA LYS A 73 1.76 -29.69 -12.48
C LYS A 73 2.79 -28.59 -12.63
N GLU A 74 3.91 -28.94 -13.25
CA GLU A 74 4.87 -27.93 -13.71
C GLU A 74 4.24 -26.99 -14.74
N GLY A 75 4.68 -25.75 -14.78
CA GLY A 75 4.22 -24.70 -15.68
C GLY A 75 4.95 -23.40 -15.43
N GLY A 76 4.55 -22.35 -16.12
CA GLY A 76 5.12 -21.02 -15.97
C GLY A 76 4.78 -20.37 -14.62
N SER A 77 5.40 -19.23 -14.38
CA SER A 77 5.24 -18.44 -13.16
C SER A 77 4.78 -17.02 -13.48
N LEU A 78 3.89 -16.51 -12.60
CA LEU A 78 3.30 -15.18 -12.72
C LEU A 78 3.37 -14.48 -11.38
N VAL A 79 3.77 -13.20 -11.35
CA VAL A 79 3.53 -12.32 -10.22
C VAL A 79 2.43 -11.31 -10.56
N VAL A 80 1.51 -11.11 -9.61
CA VAL A 80 0.41 -10.15 -9.70
C VAL A 80 0.55 -9.14 -8.57
N LEU A 81 0.70 -7.88 -8.93
CA LEU A 81 0.80 -6.75 -8.01
C LEU A 81 -0.55 -6.03 -7.96
N GLY A 82 -1.10 -5.88 -6.76
CA GLY A 82 -2.26 -5.04 -6.51
C GLY A 82 -1.88 -3.84 -5.67
N SER A 83 -2.63 -2.76 -5.78
CA SER A 83 -2.44 -1.55 -4.95
C SER A 83 -1.10 -0.82 -5.16
N THR A 84 -0.53 -0.87 -6.34
CA THR A 84 0.61 0.00 -6.70
C THR A 84 0.22 1.47 -6.49
N HIS A 85 -1.01 1.81 -6.88
CA HIS A 85 -1.69 3.05 -6.50
C HIS A 85 -2.94 2.72 -5.69
N ALA A 86 -2.93 3.04 -4.39
CA ALA A 86 -4.02 2.69 -3.49
C ALA A 86 -5.32 3.50 -3.71
N ASN A 87 -5.31 4.50 -4.59
CA ASN A 87 -6.49 5.21 -5.08
C ASN A 87 -7.09 4.58 -6.36
N GLU A 88 -6.57 3.45 -6.81
CA GLU A 88 -7.07 2.66 -7.92
C GLU A 88 -7.64 1.32 -7.39
N PRO A 89 -8.84 1.34 -6.79
CA PRO A 89 -9.33 0.23 -5.97
C PRO A 89 -9.61 -1.06 -6.74
N SER A 90 -9.76 -1.00 -8.06
CA SER A 90 -9.97 -2.17 -8.90
C SER A 90 -8.79 -3.15 -8.85
N GLY A 91 -7.56 -2.65 -8.89
CA GLY A 91 -6.35 -3.47 -8.80
C GLY A 91 -6.19 -4.12 -7.44
N HIS A 92 -6.42 -3.34 -6.37
CA HIS A 92 -6.45 -3.82 -5.00
C HIS A 92 -7.44 -4.99 -4.80
N MET A 93 -8.69 -4.76 -5.20
CA MET A 93 -9.77 -5.74 -5.08
C MET A 93 -9.52 -6.99 -5.95
N ALA A 94 -9.01 -6.81 -7.17
CA ALA A 94 -8.70 -7.92 -8.05
C ALA A 94 -7.59 -8.82 -7.47
N GLY A 95 -6.54 -8.24 -6.88
CA GLY A 95 -5.48 -8.97 -6.20
C GLY A 95 -6.01 -9.80 -5.03
N ILE A 96 -6.87 -9.22 -4.18
CA ILE A 96 -7.50 -9.93 -3.06
C ILE A 96 -8.40 -11.05 -3.54
N ILE A 97 -9.28 -10.80 -4.51
CA ILE A 97 -10.19 -11.82 -5.04
C ILE A 97 -9.42 -12.97 -5.68
N LEU A 98 -8.32 -12.67 -6.38
CA LEU A 98 -7.45 -13.68 -6.98
C LEU A 98 -6.83 -14.58 -5.91
N GLU A 99 -6.23 -13.98 -4.88
CA GLU A 99 -5.60 -14.71 -3.78
C GLU A 99 -6.60 -15.61 -3.05
N GLU A 100 -7.79 -15.07 -2.73
CA GLU A 100 -8.82 -15.79 -1.97
C GLU A 100 -9.47 -16.94 -2.73
N ASN A 101 -9.54 -16.88 -4.07
CA ASN A 101 -10.41 -17.78 -4.83
C ASN A 101 -9.72 -18.55 -5.96
N ALA A 102 -8.56 -18.12 -6.42
CA ALA A 102 -7.94 -18.74 -7.59
C ALA A 102 -7.49 -20.17 -7.31
N LYS A 103 -7.67 -21.03 -8.31
CA LYS A 103 -7.13 -22.39 -8.34
C LYS A 103 -6.17 -22.49 -9.50
N VAL A 104 -4.92 -22.82 -9.17
CA VAL A 104 -3.85 -23.01 -10.16
C VAL A 104 -3.72 -24.51 -10.47
N GLU A 105 -3.87 -24.90 -11.71
CA GLU A 105 -3.71 -26.32 -12.12
C GLU A 105 -2.26 -26.66 -12.48
N ALA A 106 -1.52 -25.68 -13.04
CA ALA A 106 -0.12 -25.84 -13.43
C ALA A 106 0.64 -24.53 -13.22
N GLY A 107 1.90 -24.62 -12.85
CA GLY A 107 2.76 -23.45 -12.59
C GLY A 107 2.53 -22.81 -11.23
N THR A 108 2.91 -21.54 -11.09
CA THR A 108 2.84 -20.82 -9.81
C THR A 108 2.38 -19.38 -10.03
N ILE A 109 1.46 -18.91 -9.20
CA ILE A 109 1.08 -17.50 -9.14
C ILE A 109 1.53 -16.95 -7.77
N TYR A 110 2.25 -15.84 -7.80
CA TYR A 110 2.59 -15.02 -6.64
C TYR A 110 1.68 -13.80 -6.63
N VAL A 111 0.91 -13.60 -5.58
CA VAL A 111 0.00 -12.46 -5.47
C VAL A 111 0.44 -11.56 -4.33
N ILE A 112 0.59 -10.28 -4.61
CA ILE A 112 0.88 -9.23 -3.63
C ILE A 112 -0.27 -8.21 -3.70
N PRO A 113 -1.38 -8.43 -2.97
CA PRO A 113 -2.59 -7.59 -3.11
C PRO A 113 -2.34 -6.14 -2.72
N ASN A 114 -1.44 -5.94 -1.75
CA ASN A 114 -1.12 -4.65 -1.14
C ASN A 114 0.37 -4.34 -1.26
N ILE A 115 0.84 -4.12 -2.51
CA ILE A 115 2.28 -3.87 -2.71
C ILE A 115 2.73 -2.53 -2.12
N ASN A 116 1.85 -1.53 -2.08
CA ASN A 116 2.10 -0.24 -1.44
C ASN A 116 1.21 -0.05 -0.19
N ASN A 117 1.47 -0.83 0.85
CA ASN A 117 0.75 -0.74 2.13
C ASN A 117 0.77 0.67 2.72
N SER A 118 1.85 1.42 2.56
CA SER A 118 1.95 2.78 3.06
C SER A 118 0.93 3.71 2.39
N ALA A 119 0.74 3.59 1.07
CA ALA A 119 -0.22 4.39 0.33
C ALA A 119 -1.68 4.15 0.78
N LEU A 120 -2.02 2.95 1.26
CA LEU A 120 -3.34 2.64 1.82
C LEU A 120 -3.63 3.40 3.14
N THR A 121 -2.60 3.86 3.85
CA THR A 121 -2.75 4.45 5.19
C THR A 121 -3.16 5.92 5.21
N HIS A 122 -3.32 6.57 4.06
CA HIS A 122 -3.73 7.97 3.96
C HIS A 122 -4.49 8.25 2.66
N ASN A 123 -5.17 9.37 2.60
CA ASN A 123 -5.74 9.94 1.39
C ASN A 123 -5.03 11.25 1.08
N ASP A 124 -4.98 11.62 -0.19
CA ASP A 124 -4.43 12.91 -0.59
C ASP A 124 -5.30 14.06 -0.06
N PRO A 125 -4.69 15.14 0.43
CA PRO A 125 -5.43 16.30 0.89
C PRO A 125 -6.32 16.86 -0.24
N LEU A 126 -7.56 17.19 0.10
CA LEU A 126 -8.55 17.78 -0.81
C LEU A 126 -9.06 16.86 -1.94
N ASP A 127 -8.66 15.60 -1.94
CA ASP A 127 -9.10 14.65 -2.97
C ASP A 127 -10.60 14.28 -2.84
N GLY A 128 -11.21 14.50 -1.67
CA GLY A 128 -12.62 14.20 -1.41
C GLY A 128 -12.95 12.71 -1.44
N SER A 129 -11.94 11.85 -1.51
CA SER A 129 -12.07 10.40 -1.59
C SER A 129 -12.53 9.81 -0.25
N PRO A 130 -13.29 8.70 -0.27
CA PRO A 130 -13.62 7.97 0.94
C PRO A 130 -12.34 7.35 1.56
N GLN A 131 -12.33 7.16 2.86
CA GLN A 131 -11.23 6.44 3.53
C GLN A 131 -11.35 4.92 3.37
N TYR A 132 -12.56 4.44 3.18
CA TYR A 132 -12.88 3.02 3.10
C TYR A 132 -13.95 2.78 2.03
N MET A 133 -13.92 1.58 1.48
CA MET A 133 -14.97 1.03 0.62
C MET A 133 -15.66 -0.11 1.35
N HIS A 134 -16.96 -0.19 1.21
CA HIS A 134 -17.79 -1.21 1.85
C HIS A 134 -18.54 -2.00 0.80
N PHE A 135 -18.42 -3.31 0.85
CA PHE A 135 -19.11 -4.24 -0.07
C PHE A 135 -19.92 -5.25 0.72
N THR A 136 -21.18 -5.40 0.36
CA THR A 136 -22.01 -6.45 0.93
C THR A 136 -21.85 -7.73 0.12
N THR A 137 -21.43 -8.80 0.77
CA THR A 137 -21.29 -10.12 0.16
C THR A 137 -22.66 -10.74 -0.10
N LYS A 138 -22.70 -11.80 -0.89
CA LYS A 138 -23.96 -12.55 -1.14
C LYS A 138 -24.59 -13.09 0.13
N ASN A 139 -23.80 -13.32 1.16
CA ASN A 139 -24.27 -13.82 2.47
C ASN A 139 -24.77 -12.69 3.40
N GLY A 140 -24.74 -11.43 2.93
CA GLY A 140 -25.19 -10.27 3.71
C GLY A 140 -24.11 -9.69 4.66
N GLU A 141 -22.91 -10.21 4.66
CA GLU A 141 -21.78 -9.67 5.43
C GLU A 141 -21.21 -8.44 4.74
N THR A 142 -20.73 -7.47 5.50
CA THR A 142 -20.05 -6.30 4.95
C THR A 142 -18.55 -6.46 5.10
N ARG A 143 -17.83 -6.45 3.99
CA ARG A 143 -16.36 -6.35 3.96
C ARG A 143 -15.95 -4.90 3.75
N THR A 144 -14.89 -4.50 4.44
CA THR A 144 -14.36 -3.13 4.39
C THR A 144 -12.92 -3.17 3.90
N PHE A 145 -12.63 -2.37 2.88
CA PHE A 145 -11.31 -2.22 2.30
C PHE A 145 -10.86 -0.77 2.38
N GLN A 146 -9.56 -0.54 2.47
CA GLN A 146 -9.00 0.80 2.46
C GLN A 146 -9.04 1.39 1.04
N TYR A 147 -9.27 2.69 0.98
CA TYR A 147 -9.03 3.51 -0.19
C TYR A 147 -7.90 4.47 0.18
N GLY A 148 -6.85 4.51 -0.59
CA GLY A 148 -5.64 5.25 -0.23
C GLY A 148 -5.26 6.35 -1.22
N SER A 149 -3.98 6.67 -1.21
CA SER A 149 -3.34 7.63 -2.10
C SER A 149 -2.64 6.93 -3.27
N ARG A 150 -2.30 7.70 -4.29
CA ARG A 150 -1.39 7.28 -5.36
C ARG A 150 0.04 7.03 -4.85
N ALA A 151 0.45 7.74 -3.81
CA ALA A 151 1.83 7.78 -3.34
C ALA A 151 1.97 7.23 -1.93
N THR A 152 3.14 6.69 -1.62
CA THR A 152 3.57 6.33 -0.27
C THR A 152 3.33 7.47 0.70
N ASN A 153 2.83 7.17 1.90
CA ASN A 153 2.50 8.16 2.92
C ASN A 153 3.73 8.98 3.32
N PRO A 154 3.64 10.32 3.34
CA PRO A 154 4.75 11.16 3.79
C PRO A 154 5.30 10.84 5.17
N ILE A 155 4.51 10.25 6.07
CA ILE A 155 4.99 9.86 7.40
C ILE A 155 6.01 8.70 7.34
N ASP A 156 5.98 7.91 6.28
CA ASP A 156 6.86 6.76 6.09
C ASP A 156 8.05 7.09 5.18
N GLN A 157 7.91 8.13 4.34
CA GLN A 157 8.95 8.56 3.43
C GLN A 157 8.92 10.08 3.28
N TRP A 158 9.83 10.79 3.99
CA TRP A 158 9.95 12.23 4.00
C TRP A 158 11.39 12.67 4.35
N PRO A 159 11.91 13.80 3.84
CA PRO A 159 11.26 14.75 2.91
C PRO A 159 11.35 14.30 1.44
N ASP A 160 10.44 14.84 0.62
CA ASP A 160 10.58 14.74 -0.83
C ASP A 160 11.77 15.61 -1.28
N PRO A 161 12.57 15.18 -2.26
CA PRO A 161 13.58 16.04 -2.89
C PRO A 161 12.88 17.10 -3.75
N ASP A 162 13.56 18.19 -4.08
CA ASP A 162 13.05 19.17 -5.05
C ASP A 162 12.81 18.54 -6.43
N ILE A 163 13.74 17.67 -6.83
CA ILE A 163 13.69 16.90 -8.08
C ILE A 163 14.04 15.45 -7.76
N TYR A 164 13.19 14.53 -8.19
CA TYR A 164 13.50 13.11 -8.17
C TYR A 164 14.24 12.72 -9.44
N THR A 165 15.45 12.20 -9.28
CA THR A 165 16.23 11.65 -10.39
C THR A 165 16.23 10.13 -10.28
N HIS A 166 15.54 9.47 -11.21
CA HIS A 166 15.46 8.02 -11.25
C HIS A 166 16.83 7.39 -11.52
N LYS A 167 17.30 6.56 -10.58
CA LYS A 167 18.70 6.10 -10.56
C LYS A 167 19.09 5.28 -11.80
N SER A 168 18.19 4.46 -12.32
CA SER A 168 18.50 3.56 -13.44
C SER A 168 18.45 4.24 -14.80
N SER A 169 17.50 5.18 -15.03
CA SER A 169 17.32 5.82 -16.33
C SER A 169 17.90 7.23 -16.41
N GLY A 170 18.19 7.86 -15.28
CA GLY A 170 18.56 9.28 -15.21
C GLY A 170 17.40 10.25 -15.48
N GLN A 171 16.17 9.77 -15.64
CA GLN A 171 14.99 10.60 -15.83
C GLN A 171 14.76 11.48 -14.61
N THR A 172 14.49 12.76 -14.84
CA THR A 172 14.12 13.71 -13.80
C THR A 172 12.62 13.92 -13.76
N LEU A 173 12.04 13.87 -12.55
CA LEU A 173 10.62 13.98 -12.27
C LEU A 173 10.40 14.99 -11.13
N SER A 174 9.15 15.37 -10.89
CA SER A 174 8.78 16.12 -9.68
C SER A 174 9.24 15.38 -8.42
N GLY A 175 9.68 16.12 -7.41
CA GLY A 175 10.18 15.52 -6.17
C GLY A 175 9.23 14.54 -5.51
N SER A 176 7.93 14.80 -5.55
CA SER A 176 6.90 13.91 -4.99
C SER A 176 6.81 12.55 -5.69
N GLU A 177 7.29 12.41 -6.93
CA GLU A 177 7.32 11.14 -7.65
C GLU A 177 8.28 10.10 -7.02
N THR A 178 9.17 10.53 -6.12
CA THR A 178 9.96 9.61 -5.28
C THR A 178 9.09 8.68 -4.43
N ARG A 179 7.85 9.07 -4.14
CA ARG A 179 6.86 8.28 -3.38
C ARG A 179 5.87 7.51 -4.26
N ASN A 180 5.96 7.67 -5.57
CA ASN A 180 5.14 6.95 -6.54
C ASN A 180 5.83 5.63 -6.91
N LEU A 181 5.34 4.50 -6.37
CA LEU A 181 5.98 3.20 -6.51
C LEU A 181 6.28 2.84 -7.97
N ASN A 182 5.36 3.13 -8.88
CA ASN A 182 5.51 2.81 -10.31
C ASN A 182 6.55 3.72 -11.03
N ARG A 183 7.16 4.67 -10.34
CA ARG A 183 8.30 5.49 -10.80
C ARG A 183 9.63 5.04 -10.19
N CYS A 184 9.61 4.02 -9.34
CA CYS A 184 10.79 3.61 -8.59
C CYS A 184 11.47 2.36 -9.15
N TYR A 185 10.81 1.57 -10.00
CA TYR A 185 11.37 0.34 -10.58
C TYR A 185 12.59 0.61 -11.49
N PRO A 186 13.63 -0.23 -11.44
CA PRO A 186 13.78 -1.51 -10.75
C PRO A 186 14.13 -1.41 -9.26
N GLY A 187 14.13 -0.22 -8.69
CA GLY A 187 14.38 0.02 -7.29
C GLY A 187 15.85 0.15 -6.90
N VAL A 188 16.07 0.40 -5.63
CA VAL A 188 17.38 0.55 -4.99
C VAL A 188 17.33 -0.11 -3.62
N GLU A 189 18.27 -1.00 -3.32
CA GLU A 189 18.29 -1.83 -2.12
C GLU A 189 18.25 -1.03 -0.82
N ASP A 190 19.02 0.05 -0.76
CA ASP A 190 19.16 0.97 0.37
C ASP A 190 18.56 2.37 0.09
N GLY A 191 17.66 2.45 -0.88
CA GLY A 191 17.00 3.69 -1.29
C GLY A 191 15.89 4.15 -0.36
N THR A 192 15.00 4.99 -0.89
CA THR A 192 13.76 5.37 -0.21
C THR A 192 12.84 4.15 -0.02
N LEU A 193 11.83 4.23 0.85
CA LEU A 193 10.91 3.12 1.09
C LEU A 193 10.31 2.58 -0.22
N SER A 194 9.85 3.48 -1.11
CA SER A 194 9.29 3.08 -2.41
C SER A 194 10.33 2.41 -3.32
N GLU A 195 11.58 2.91 -3.32
CA GLU A 195 12.67 2.29 -4.08
C GLU A 195 13.06 0.92 -3.50
N GLN A 196 13.02 0.75 -2.17
CA GLN A 196 13.28 -0.52 -1.52
C GLN A 196 12.21 -1.58 -1.84
N VAL A 197 10.92 -1.19 -1.85
CA VAL A 197 9.82 -2.07 -2.28
C VAL A 197 9.99 -2.47 -3.74
N ALA A 198 10.24 -1.52 -4.64
CA ALA A 198 10.47 -1.79 -6.06
C ALA A 198 11.68 -2.73 -6.27
N TYR A 199 12.76 -2.53 -5.50
CA TYR A 199 13.93 -3.42 -5.53
C TYR A 199 13.59 -4.84 -5.08
N ALA A 200 12.84 -4.99 -4.00
CA ALA A 200 12.45 -6.29 -3.48
C ALA A 200 11.61 -7.09 -4.49
N VAL A 201 10.64 -6.45 -5.15
CA VAL A 201 9.86 -7.07 -6.24
C VAL A 201 10.77 -7.49 -7.40
N THR A 202 11.63 -6.58 -7.85
CA THR A 202 12.57 -6.86 -8.94
C THR A 202 13.52 -8.01 -8.60
N ASN A 203 14.02 -8.05 -7.36
CA ASN A 203 14.90 -9.11 -6.87
C ASN A 203 14.16 -10.45 -6.73
N MET A 204 12.89 -10.43 -6.27
CA MET A 204 12.03 -11.61 -6.23
C MET A 204 11.83 -12.20 -7.63
N ILE A 205 11.46 -11.36 -8.61
CA ILE A 205 11.26 -11.78 -10.00
C ILE A 205 12.53 -12.44 -10.56
N LYS A 206 13.70 -11.83 -10.35
CA LYS A 206 14.98 -12.38 -10.82
C LYS A 206 15.38 -13.66 -10.10
N THR A 207 15.19 -13.72 -8.77
CA THR A 207 15.63 -14.85 -7.96
C THR A 207 14.78 -16.09 -8.19
N LEU A 208 13.47 -15.91 -8.40
CA LEU A 208 12.51 -16.98 -8.66
C LEU A 208 12.36 -17.30 -10.17
N ASP A 209 13.06 -16.57 -11.04
CA ASP A 209 12.96 -16.69 -12.50
C ASP A 209 11.50 -16.62 -12.98
N ILE A 210 10.78 -15.57 -12.54
CA ILE A 210 9.36 -15.38 -12.83
C ILE A 210 9.19 -14.98 -14.30
N ASP A 211 8.33 -15.71 -15.02
CA ASP A 211 8.13 -15.55 -16.47
C ASP A 211 7.33 -14.29 -16.83
N MET A 212 6.41 -13.86 -15.99
CA MET A 212 5.47 -12.76 -16.28
C MET A 212 5.12 -11.94 -15.03
N GLU A 213 4.92 -10.65 -15.23
CA GLU A 213 4.38 -9.74 -14.23
C GLU A 213 3.13 -9.06 -14.75
N ILE A 214 2.13 -8.87 -13.86
CA ILE A 214 0.93 -8.06 -14.08
C ILE A 214 0.82 -7.07 -12.92
N ASP A 215 0.84 -5.79 -13.23
CA ASP A 215 0.54 -4.69 -12.31
C ASP A 215 -0.90 -4.21 -12.58
N LEU A 216 -1.77 -4.30 -11.55
CA LEU A 216 -3.22 -4.06 -11.63
C LEU A 216 -3.58 -2.63 -11.21
#